data_105ab1e0279fa745a4975c2ef6c0d5ff
#
_entry.id   105ab1e0279fa745a4975c2ef6c0d5ff
#
_cell.length_a   1.000
_cell.length_b   1.000
_cell.length_c   1.000
_cell.angle_alpha   90.00
_cell.angle_beta   90.00
_cell.angle_gamma   90.00
#
_symmetry.space_group_name_H-M   'P 1'
#
loop_
_entity.id
_entity.type
_entity.pdbx_description
1 polymer ?
#
loop_
_entity_poly.entity_id
_entity_poly.type
_entity_poly.pdbx_seq_one_letter_code
_entity_poly.pdbx_strand_id
1 'polypeptide(L)'
;MKKFFYLSALSLGMMCSITACSDDDTTTIDAKNLDYTAENASSWGNYMRVVAQLLVNDATALYDDWAVKYNEGGSYADFFKNQDALTSVEQLIDGCVDIANEVGTAKIGDPYNLYKAGNTEEALYAVESWYSWHSRDDYTNNIYSIRNAYYGSLDGNINANSLSTVIAGANSSLDTKIKNAIQKAAKAIQDIPQPFRNHIPSNETVAAMDACAELESILKNDLKSYIANNSNNINTDAVLNPVVTQYVDA
;
A
#
# COMPACT_ATOMS: atom_id res chain seq x y z
N MET A 1 14.70 -11.78 -16.05
CA MET A 1 14.69 -11.85 -14.58
C MET A 1 15.48 -10.71 -13.90
N LYS A 2 15.52 -9.49 -14.42
CA LYS A 2 16.22 -8.34 -13.78
C LYS A 2 15.47 -7.00 -13.90
N LYS A 3 14.20 -6.98 -14.31
CA LYS A 3 13.44 -5.75 -14.54
C LYS A 3 12.19 -5.57 -13.64
N PHE A 4 11.86 -6.55 -12.80
CA PHE A 4 10.70 -6.49 -11.90
C PHE A 4 10.91 -5.68 -10.61
N PHE A 5 12.14 -5.23 -10.34
CA PHE A 5 12.46 -4.47 -9.13
C PHE A 5 12.13 -2.97 -9.21
N TYR A 6 11.62 -2.47 -10.33
CA TYR A 6 11.41 -1.02 -10.50
C TYR A 6 10.03 -0.51 -10.08
N LEU A 7 9.02 -1.36 -9.98
CA LEU A 7 7.68 -0.89 -9.55
C LEU A 7 7.55 -0.77 -8.02
N SER A 8 8.25 -1.60 -7.27
CA SER A 8 8.34 -1.45 -5.80
C SER A 8 9.36 -0.38 -5.36
N ALA A 9 10.27 0.03 -6.26
CA ALA A 9 11.29 1.04 -5.96
C ALA A 9 10.81 2.49 -6.11
N LEU A 10 9.63 2.73 -6.68
CA LEU A 10 9.11 4.11 -6.78
C LEU A 10 8.51 4.63 -5.47
N SER A 11 8.17 3.76 -4.52
CA SER A 11 7.76 4.18 -3.18
C SER A 11 8.94 4.47 -2.23
N LEU A 12 10.14 3.95 -2.54
CA LEU A 12 11.35 4.14 -1.72
C LEU A 12 12.29 5.25 -2.24
N GLY A 13 11.97 5.87 -3.36
CA GLY A 13 12.88 6.77 -4.09
C GLY A 13 12.86 8.24 -3.67
N MET A 14 12.07 8.65 -2.67
CA MET A 14 11.99 10.05 -2.26
C MET A 14 12.53 10.33 -0.85
N MET A 15 13.57 9.60 -0.43
CA MET A 15 14.52 10.18 0.51
C MET A 15 15.51 11.04 -0.29
N CYS A 16 15.06 12.15 -0.82
CA CYS A 16 15.96 13.23 -1.17
C CYS A 16 16.60 13.69 0.14
N SER A 17 17.84 13.28 0.35
CA SER A 17 18.75 13.99 1.22
C SER A 17 18.79 15.45 0.75
N ILE A 18 17.98 16.29 1.38
CA ILE A 18 18.18 17.72 1.35
C ILE A 18 19.43 17.95 2.19
N THR A 19 20.60 17.84 1.56
CA THR A 19 21.78 18.50 2.07
C THR A 19 21.46 19.99 1.97
N ALA A 20 20.88 20.54 3.03
CA ALA A 20 20.81 21.97 3.21
C ALA A 20 22.24 22.48 3.20
N CYS A 21 22.58 23.32 2.23
CA CYS A 21 23.76 24.13 2.31
C CYS A 21 23.72 24.89 3.65
N SER A 22 24.74 24.67 4.44
CA SER A 22 25.01 25.47 5.63
C SER A 22 25.28 26.88 5.18
N ASP A 23 24.35 27.77 5.42
CA ASP A 23 24.65 29.16 5.69
C ASP A 23 24.01 29.55 7.02
N ASP A 24 24.88 30.04 7.83
CA ASP A 24 24.77 30.43 9.21
C ASP A 24 23.67 31.49 9.37
N ASP A 25 22.44 31.07 9.67
CA ASP A 25 21.52 31.91 10.43
C ASP A 25 20.49 31.05 11.16
N THR A 26 20.60 31.06 12.45
CA THR A 26 19.99 30.26 13.46
C THR A 26 18.51 30.58 13.65
N THR A 27 17.67 30.12 12.75
CA THR A 27 16.28 29.75 13.04
C THR A 27 15.97 28.45 12.36
N THR A 28 16.46 27.34 12.89
CA THR A 28 15.89 26.03 12.62
C THR A 28 14.43 26.08 13.03
N ILE A 29 13.56 26.40 12.09
CA ILE A 29 12.14 26.21 12.28
C ILE A 29 11.98 24.71 12.44
N ASP A 30 11.73 24.28 13.67
CA ASP A 30 11.41 22.91 13.96
C ASP A 30 10.17 22.55 13.11
N ALA A 31 10.34 21.66 12.14
CA ALA A 31 9.25 21.25 11.25
C ALA A 31 8.01 20.76 12.01
N LYS A 32 8.16 20.32 13.28
CA LYS A 32 7.07 19.98 14.19
C LYS A 32 6.17 21.17 14.54
N ASN A 33 6.71 22.39 14.48
CA ASN A 33 6.06 23.63 14.85
C ASN A 33 5.75 24.50 13.63
N LEU A 34 5.88 23.95 12.42
CA LEU A 34 5.55 24.69 11.21
C LEU A 34 4.05 24.95 11.17
N ASP A 35 3.70 26.22 11.21
CA ASP A 35 2.31 26.66 11.08
C ASP A 35 2.08 27.21 9.67
N TYR A 36 1.12 26.62 8.96
CA TYR A 36 0.77 27.01 7.59
C TYR A 36 -0.31 28.08 7.62
N THR A 37 0.07 29.32 7.86
CA THR A 37 -0.84 30.46 7.94
C THR A 37 -0.87 31.29 6.65
N ALA A 38 -1.87 32.14 6.52
CA ALA A 38 -1.95 33.08 5.40
C ALA A 38 -0.76 34.07 5.41
N GLU A 39 -0.25 34.41 6.60
CA GLU A 39 0.86 35.36 6.77
C GLU A 39 2.17 34.80 6.24
N ASN A 40 2.41 33.49 6.38
CA ASN A 40 3.62 32.84 5.88
C ASN A 40 3.43 32.10 4.54
N ALA A 41 2.28 32.27 3.90
CA ALA A 41 1.93 31.58 2.65
C ALA A 41 2.93 31.84 1.52
N SER A 42 3.61 32.97 1.50
CA SER A 42 4.66 33.28 0.51
C SER A 42 5.87 32.35 0.62
N SER A 43 6.15 31.84 1.82
CA SER A 43 7.28 30.94 2.07
C SER A 43 7.00 29.51 1.65
N TRP A 44 5.80 28.98 1.93
CA TRP A 44 5.45 27.58 1.67
C TRP A 44 4.58 27.39 0.42
N GLY A 45 3.81 28.39 -0.01
CA GLY A 45 2.85 28.24 -1.10
C GLY A 45 3.49 27.90 -2.45
N ASN A 46 4.71 28.41 -2.73
CA ASN A 46 5.45 28.02 -3.93
C ASN A 46 5.93 26.57 -3.88
N TYR A 47 6.43 26.13 -2.73
CA TYR A 47 6.83 24.75 -2.50
C TYR A 47 5.63 23.81 -2.72
N MET A 48 4.48 24.08 -2.10
CA MET A 48 3.26 23.27 -2.27
C MET A 48 2.82 23.17 -3.73
N ARG A 49 2.95 24.27 -4.48
CA ARG A 49 2.58 24.30 -5.91
C ARG A 49 3.51 23.41 -6.75
N VAL A 50 4.82 23.45 -6.45
CA VAL A 50 5.81 22.60 -7.14
C VAL A 50 5.56 21.14 -6.81
N VAL A 51 5.35 20.79 -5.54
CA VAL A 51 5.06 19.40 -5.11
C VAL A 51 3.77 18.89 -5.76
N ALA A 52 2.71 19.70 -5.80
CA ALA A 52 1.47 19.33 -6.48
C ALA A 52 1.68 19.10 -7.99
N GLN A 53 2.50 19.92 -8.64
CA GLN A 53 2.81 19.71 -10.07
C GLN A 53 3.63 18.43 -10.30
N LEU A 54 4.58 18.10 -9.43
CA LEU A 54 5.33 16.84 -9.51
C LEU A 54 4.39 15.64 -9.33
N LEU A 55 3.49 15.69 -8.37
CA LEU A 55 2.48 14.65 -8.17
C LEU A 55 1.61 14.44 -9.42
N VAL A 56 1.17 15.52 -10.07
CA VAL A 56 0.41 15.44 -11.34
C VAL A 56 1.25 14.77 -12.42
N ASN A 57 2.53 15.14 -12.55
CA ASN A 57 3.41 14.56 -13.56
C ASN A 57 3.62 13.05 -13.32
N ASP A 58 3.88 12.64 -12.07
CA ASP A 58 4.11 11.25 -11.71
C ASP A 58 2.83 10.41 -11.87
N ALA A 59 1.68 10.94 -11.46
CA ALA A 59 0.38 10.28 -11.65
C ALA A 59 0.04 10.13 -13.15
N THR A 60 0.37 11.15 -13.97
CA THR A 60 0.18 11.07 -15.42
C THR A 60 1.08 10.01 -16.04
N ALA A 61 2.36 9.95 -15.65
CA ALA A 61 3.28 8.94 -16.13
C ALA A 61 2.82 7.52 -15.77
N LEU A 62 2.34 7.32 -14.55
CA LEU A 62 1.78 6.04 -14.10
C LEU A 62 0.52 5.67 -14.90
N TYR A 63 -0.37 6.63 -15.16
CA TYR A 63 -1.55 6.43 -16.00
C TYR A 63 -1.16 6.06 -17.44
N ASP A 64 -0.17 6.74 -18.01
CA ASP A 64 0.29 6.48 -19.37
C ASP A 64 0.89 5.08 -19.49
N ASP A 65 1.70 4.63 -18.52
CA ASP A 65 2.23 3.27 -18.48
C ASP A 65 1.11 2.23 -18.37
N TRP A 66 0.12 2.49 -17.53
CA TRP A 66 -1.00 1.56 -17.33
C TRP A 66 -1.92 1.50 -18.54
N ALA A 67 -2.37 2.64 -19.06
CA ALA A 67 -3.49 2.72 -19.99
C ALA A 67 -3.09 3.01 -21.45
N VAL A 68 -1.90 3.53 -21.72
CA VAL A 68 -1.52 4.02 -23.05
C VAL A 68 -0.34 3.26 -23.63
N LYS A 69 0.82 3.31 -22.97
CA LYS A 69 2.05 2.70 -23.48
C LYS A 69 3.01 2.34 -22.36
N TYR A 70 3.37 1.08 -22.30
CA TYR A 70 4.38 0.56 -21.39
C TYR A 70 5.59 0.02 -22.18
N ASN A 71 6.77 0.60 -21.98
CA ASN A 71 7.99 0.30 -22.73
C ASN A 71 7.79 0.45 -24.25
N GLU A 72 8.23 -0.56 -25.03
CA GLU A 72 8.14 -0.60 -26.49
C GLU A 72 6.81 -1.23 -26.99
N GLY A 73 5.94 -1.68 -26.07
CA GLY A 73 4.69 -2.38 -26.40
C GLY A 73 3.44 -1.53 -26.26
N GLY A 74 2.31 -2.20 -26.05
CA GLY A 74 1.03 -1.59 -25.68
C GLY A 74 1.00 -1.16 -24.21
N SER A 75 -0.19 -0.90 -23.69
CA SER A 75 -0.37 -0.55 -22.27
C SER A 75 0.04 -1.68 -21.31
N TYR A 76 0.39 -1.33 -20.07
CA TYR A 76 0.62 -2.36 -19.06
C TYR A 76 -0.64 -3.19 -18.78
N ALA A 77 -1.82 -2.57 -18.84
CA ALA A 77 -3.10 -3.24 -18.72
C ALA A 77 -3.26 -4.35 -19.76
N ASP A 78 -2.92 -4.08 -21.03
CA ASP A 78 -2.92 -5.10 -22.08
C ASP A 78 -1.88 -6.20 -21.82
N PHE A 79 -0.68 -5.81 -21.39
CA PHE A 79 0.36 -6.78 -21.04
C PHE A 79 -0.11 -7.68 -19.89
N PHE A 80 -0.69 -7.12 -18.83
CA PHE A 80 -1.21 -7.85 -17.69
C PHE A 80 -2.37 -8.80 -18.06
N LYS A 81 -3.29 -8.34 -18.92
CA LYS A 81 -4.45 -9.10 -19.39
C LYS A 81 -4.06 -10.26 -20.32
N ASN A 82 -3.00 -10.11 -21.10
CA ASN A 82 -2.56 -11.08 -22.12
C ASN A 82 -1.54 -12.10 -21.60
N GLN A 83 -1.12 -12.00 -20.34
CA GLN A 83 -0.32 -13.04 -19.69
C GLN A 83 -1.17 -14.29 -19.44
N ASP A 84 -0.51 -15.39 -19.08
CA ASP A 84 -1.19 -16.52 -18.43
C ASP A 84 -1.95 -16.02 -17.18
N ALA A 85 -3.23 -16.35 -17.08
CA ALA A 85 -4.12 -15.80 -16.08
C ALA A 85 -3.67 -16.11 -14.64
N LEU A 86 -3.08 -17.28 -14.42
CA LEU A 86 -2.47 -17.63 -13.12
C LEU A 86 -1.33 -16.68 -12.78
N THR A 87 -0.45 -16.38 -13.74
CA THR A 87 0.67 -15.45 -13.56
C THR A 87 0.17 -14.07 -13.16
N SER A 88 -0.87 -13.55 -13.81
CA SER A 88 -1.46 -12.25 -13.47
C SER A 88 -2.09 -12.23 -12.08
N VAL A 89 -2.81 -13.30 -11.71
CA VAL A 89 -3.40 -13.44 -10.38
C VAL A 89 -2.33 -13.58 -9.29
N GLU A 90 -1.25 -14.33 -9.55
CA GLU A 90 -0.13 -14.43 -8.61
C GLU A 90 0.56 -13.07 -8.39
N GLN A 91 0.75 -12.28 -9.43
CA GLN A 91 1.28 -10.91 -9.30
C GLN A 91 0.37 -10.01 -8.46
N LEU A 92 -0.96 -10.14 -8.63
CA LEU A 92 -1.93 -9.42 -7.83
C LEU A 92 -1.84 -9.77 -6.34
N ILE A 93 -1.73 -11.08 -6.05
CA ILE A 93 -1.60 -11.57 -4.67
C ILE A 93 -0.27 -11.14 -4.08
N ASP A 94 0.83 -11.19 -4.84
CA ASP A 94 2.14 -10.74 -4.38
C ASP A 94 2.12 -9.26 -4.02
N GLY A 95 1.48 -8.41 -4.83
CA GLY A 95 1.27 -7.01 -4.49
C GLY A 95 0.47 -6.82 -3.18
N CYS A 96 -0.55 -7.64 -2.94
CA CYS A 96 -1.30 -7.61 -1.68
C CYS A 96 -0.44 -8.06 -0.48
N VAL A 97 0.41 -9.08 -0.66
CA VAL A 97 1.36 -9.54 0.36
C VAL A 97 2.35 -8.43 0.71
N ASP A 98 2.92 -7.78 -0.32
CA ASP A 98 3.90 -6.70 -0.14
C ASP A 98 3.27 -5.51 0.60
N ILE A 99 2.03 -5.12 0.28
CA ILE A 99 1.32 -4.06 1.00
C ILE A 99 1.12 -4.43 2.47
N ALA A 100 0.66 -5.64 2.78
CA ALA A 100 0.44 -6.07 4.17
C ALA A 100 1.76 -6.07 4.97
N ASN A 101 2.84 -6.55 4.36
CA ASN A 101 4.19 -6.54 4.95
C ASN A 101 4.68 -5.10 5.16
N GLU A 102 4.63 -4.25 4.14
CA GLU A 102 5.10 -2.86 4.23
C GLU A 102 4.37 -2.07 5.31
N VAL A 103 3.05 -2.20 5.40
CA VAL A 103 2.27 -1.52 6.44
C VAL A 103 2.67 -1.99 7.82
N GLY A 104 2.79 -3.31 8.03
CA GLY A 104 3.10 -3.87 9.35
C GLY A 104 4.54 -3.65 9.78
N THR A 105 5.51 -3.81 8.87
CA THR A 105 6.94 -3.80 9.21
C THR A 105 7.58 -2.44 9.04
N ALA A 106 7.38 -1.77 7.88
CA ALA A 106 8.05 -0.51 7.59
C ALA A 106 7.25 0.69 8.13
N LYS A 107 5.95 0.81 7.76
CA LYS A 107 5.18 2.02 8.09
C LYS A 107 4.82 2.12 9.57
N ILE A 108 4.51 1.00 10.22
CA ILE A 108 4.18 0.95 11.65
C ILE A 108 5.38 0.45 12.47
N GLY A 109 6.03 -0.61 12.00
CA GLY A 109 7.08 -1.31 12.75
C GLY A 109 8.37 -0.52 12.89
N ASP A 110 8.86 0.15 11.83
CA ASP A 110 10.10 0.91 11.92
C ASP A 110 10.01 2.07 12.94
N PRO A 111 8.96 2.95 12.91
CA PRO A 111 8.79 3.93 13.98
C PRO A 111 8.69 3.31 15.37
N TYR A 112 7.97 2.20 15.53
CA TYR A 112 7.85 1.49 16.79
C TYR A 112 9.20 0.98 17.29
N ASN A 113 9.99 0.33 16.43
CA ASN A 113 11.29 -0.24 16.78
C ASN A 113 12.31 0.86 17.13
N LEU A 114 12.34 1.97 16.40
CA LEU A 114 13.16 3.14 16.71
C LEU A 114 12.78 3.70 18.09
N TYR A 115 11.49 3.85 18.36
CA TYR A 115 11.00 4.33 19.66
C TYR A 115 11.44 3.40 20.80
N LYS A 116 11.30 2.10 20.63
CA LYS A 116 11.69 1.07 21.62
C LYS A 116 13.20 1.03 21.85
N ALA A 117 14.00 1.39 20.84
CA ALA A 117 15.44 1.53 20.95
C ALA A 117 15.88 2.83 21.66
N GLY A 118 14.96 3.72 22.01
CA GLY A 118 15.24 5.00 22.65
C GLY A 118 15.44 6.15 21.65
N ASN A 119 15.37 5.90 20.36
CA ASN A 119 15.53 6.90 19.28
C ASN A 119 14.19 7.60 19.02
N THR A 120 13.64 8.27 20.02
CA THR A 120 12.27 8.81 19.99
C THR A 120 12.06 9.91 18.96
N GLU A 121 13.05 10.73 18.71
CA GLU A 121 12.99 11.77 17.69
C GLU A 121 13.02 11.18 16.28
N GLU A 122 13.93 10.24 16.04
CA GLU A 122 14.05 9.54 14.77
C GLU A 122 12.76 8.72 14.47
N ALA A 123 12.21 8.08 15.49
CA ALA A 123 10.91 7.39 15.39
C ALA A 123 9.79 8.31 14.93
N LEU A 124 9.75 9.54 15.44
CA LEU A 124 8.73 10.51 15.02
C LEU A 124 8.85 10.86 13.53
N TYR A 125 10.08 11.08 13.04
CA TYR A 125 10.29 11.43 11.64
C TYR A 125 10.19 10.25 10.69
N ALA A 126 10.27 9.00 11.19
CA ALA A 126 10.03 7.80 10.42
C ALA A 126 8.52 7.54 10.14
N VAL A 127 7.63 8.23 10.85
CA VAL A 127 6.18 8.10 10.62
C VAL A 127 5.80 8.80 9.31
N GLU A 128 5.24 8.04 8.37
CA GLU A 128 4.62 8.59 7.16
C GLU A 128 3.49 9.56 7.53
N SER A 129 3.37 10.68 6.82
CA SER A 129 2.34 11.70 7.08
C SER A 129 2.34 12.28 8.50
N TRP A 130 3.50 12.29 9.17
CA TRP A 130 3.62 12.68 10.59
C TRP A 130 3.17 14.11 10.88
N TYR A 131 3.33 15.04 9.93
CA TYR A 131 2.95 16.44 10.08
C TYR A 131 1.49 16.72 9.71
N SER A 132 0.89 15.91 8.84
CA SER A 132 -0.53 16.03 8.45
C SER A 132 -1.47 15.25 9.37
N TRP A 133 -0.92 14.35 10.22
CA TRP A 133 -1.62 13.51 11.18
C TRP A 133 -2.54 12.44 10.58
N HIS A 134 -2.34 12.12 9.30
CA HIS A 134 -3.21 11.19 8.57
C HIS A 134 -2.64 9.76 8.45
N SER A 135 -1.50 9.46 9.10
CA SER A 135 -0.83 8.16 8.97
C SER A 135 -1.78 6.97 9.18
N ARG A 136 -2.65 7.05 10.19
CA ARG A 136 -3.63 5.98 10.47
C ARG A 136 -4.60 5.77 9.32
N ASP A 137 -5.09 6.85 8.71
CA ASP A 137 -6.02 6.79 7.59
C ASP A 137 -5.31 6.27 6.34
N ASP A 138 -4.07 6.70 6.09
CA ASP A 138 -3.24 6.25 4.99
C ASP A 138 -2.98 4.74 5.09
N TYR A 139 -2.58 4.24 6.27
CA TYR A 139 -2.32 2.82 6.49
C TYR A 139 -3.61 1.97 6.38
N THR A 140 -4.73 2.47 6.89
CA THR A 140 -6.03 1.83 6.71
C THR A 140 -6.40 1.71 5.22
N ASN A 141 -6.17 2.76 4.44
CA ASN A 141 -6.43 2.77 3.00
C ASN A 141 -5.50 1.81 2.25
N ASN A 142 -4.25 1.62 2.69
CA ASN A 142 -3.38 0.58 2.16
C ASN A 142 -4.01 -0.83 2.34
N ILE A 143 -4.56 -1.14 3.51
CA ILE A 143 -5.25 -2.42 3.73
C ILE A 143 -6.55 -2.51 2.91
N TYR A 144 -7.27 -1.39 2.72
CA TYR A 144 -8.44 -1.38 1.84
C TYR A 144 -8.08 -1.56 0.36
N SER A 145 -6.87 -1.22 -0.08
CA SER A 145 -6.44 -1.57 -1.44
C SER A 145 -6.29 -3.09 -1.61
N ILE A 146 -5.84 -3.83 -0.58
CA ILE A 146 -5.87 -5.30 -0.56
C ILE A 146 -7.30 -5.81 -0.66
N ARG A 147 -8.24 -5.24 0.10
CA ARG A 147 -9.66 -5.58 0.01
C ARG A 147 -10.19 -5.37 -1.40
N ASN A 148 -9.90 -4.23 -1.99
CA ASN A 148 -10.37 -3.87 -3.32
C ASN A 148 -9.83 -4.83 -4.38
N ALA A 149 -8.55 -5.21 -4.28
CA ALA A 149 -7.94 -6.22 -5.12
C ALA A 149 -8.63 -7.59 -4.98
N TYR A 150 -8.88 -8.03 -3.74
CA TYR A 150 -9.51 -9.32 -3.47
C TYR A 150 -11.00 -9.34 -3.86
N TYR A 151 -11.72 -8.21 -3.71
CA TYR A 151 -13.15 -8.08 -4.04
C TYR A 151 -13.40 -7.71 -5.50
N GLY A 152 -12.39 -7.27 -6.24
CA GLY A 152 -12.52 -6.82 -7.64
C GLY A 152 -13.38 -5.56 -7.78
N SER A 153 -13.38 -4.67 -6.79
CA SER A 153 -14.14 -3.43 -6.81
C SER A 153 -13.57 -2.38 -5.85
N LEU A 154 -13.80 -1.10 -6.14
CA LEU A 154 -13.35 0.03 -5.31
C LEU A 154 -14.37 0.44 -4.23
N ASP A 155 -15.62 0.03 -4.37
CA ASP A 155 -16.73 0.42 -3.48
C ASP A 155 -16.92 -0.49 -2.26
N GLY A 156 -16.09 -1.54 -2.14
CA GLY A 156 -16.14 -2.52 -1.05
C GLY A 156 -17.19 -3.60 -1.24
N ASN A 157 -17.92 -3.64 -2.36
CA ASN A 157 -18.78 -4.74 -2.74
C ASN A 157 -17.96 -5.86 -3.41
N ILE A 158 -18.44 -7.08 -3.34
CA ILE A 158 -17.77 -8.22 -3.99
C ILE A 158 -18.27 -8.33 -5.41
N ASN A 159 -17.35 -8.22 -6.39
CA ASN A 159 -17.69 -8.43 -7.78
C ASN A 159 -17.88 -9.92 -8.09
N ALA A 160 -18.77 -10.22 -9.03
CA ALA A 160 -19.02 -11.59 -9.47
C ALA A 160 -17.78 -12.26 -10.08
N ASN A 161 -16.88 -11.49 -10.70
CA ASN A 161 -15.63 -11.93 -11.29
C ASN A 161 -14.42 -11.59 -10.40
N SER A 162 -14.52 -11.75 -9.09
CA SER A 162 -13.44 -11.45 -8.15
C SER A 162 -12.74 -12.70 -7.64
N LEU A 163 -11.52 -12.52 -7.10
CA LEU A 163 -10.83 -13.60 -6.38
C LEU A 163 -11.69 -14.13 -5.22
N SER A 164 -12.35 -13.24 -4.47
CA SER A 164 -13.26 -13.64 -3.40
C SER A 164 -14.37 -14.58 -3.89
N THR A 165 -14.98 -14.28 -5.03
CA THR A 165 -16.06 -15.14 -5.59
C THR A 165 -15.53 -16.50 -6.03
N VAL A 166 -14.37 -16.53 -6.68
CA VAL A 166 -13.71 -17.78 -7.10
C VAL A 166 -13.35 -18.63 -5.88
N ILE A 167 -12.71 -18.03 -4.88
CA ILE A 167 -12.28 -18.76 -3.67
C ILE A 167 -13.51 -19.20 -2.85
N ALA A 168 -14.54 -18.36 -2.70
CA ALA A 168 -15.77 -18.73 -1.98
C ALA A 168 -16.46 -19.94 -2.60
N GLY A 169 -16.47 -20.03 -3.93
CA GLY A 169 -17.04 -21.19 -4.65
C GLY A 169 -16.25 -22.49 -4.46
N ALA A 170 -14.94 -22.40 -4.31
CA ALA A 170 -14.05 -23.55 -4.18
C ALA A 170 -13.71 -23.91 -2.72
N ASN A 171 -13.57 -22.89 -1.85
CA ASN A 171 -13.24 -23.04 -0.43
C ASN A 171 -13.77 -21.83 0.38
N SER A 172 -15.03 -21.90 0.79
CA SER A 172 -15.70 -20.82 1.51
C SER A 172 -15.06 -20.49 2.87
N SER A 173 -14.42 -21.48 3.50
CA SER A 173 -13.71 -21.26 4.77
C SER A 173 -12.47 -20.38 4.56
N LEU A 174 -11.71 -20.62 3.49
CA LEU A 174 -10.56 -19.81 3.14
C LEU A 174 -10.98 -18.37 2.78
N ASP A 175 -12.03 -18.20 1.97
CA ASP A 175 -12.57 -16.89 1.64
C ASP A 175 -12.96 -16.11 2.90
N THR A 176 -13.68 -16.76 3.82
CA THR A 176 -14.06 -16.15 5.11
C THR A 176 -12.82 -15.76 5.93
N LYS A 177 -11.81 -16.63 5.97
CA LYS A 177 -10.55 -16.36 6.69
C LYS A 177 -9.84 -15.11 6.14
N ILE A 178 -9.75 -14.97 4.82
CA ILE A 178 -9.12 -13.82 4.16
C ILE A 178 -9.89 -12.53 4.46
N LYS A 179 -11.21 -12.54 4.30
CA LYS A 179 -12.08 -11.39 4.61
C LYS A 179 -11.93 -10.92 6.04
N ASN A 180 -11.92 -11.84 6.97
CA ASN A 180 -11.78 -11.54 8.40
C ASN A 180 -10.38 -10.96 8.70
N ALA A 181 -9.31 -11.47 8.06
CA ALA A 181 -7.97 -10.97 8.24
C ALA A 181 -7.82 -9.54 7.71
N ILE A 182 -8.38 -9.23 6.53
CA ILE A 182 -8.42 -7.87 5.97
C ILE A 182 -9.15 -6.91 6.94
N GLN A 183 -10.33 -7.30 7.41
CA GLN A 183 -11.08 -6.48 8.36
C GLN A 183 -10.34 -6.28 9.69
N LYS A 184 -9.71 -7.35 10.19
CA LYS A 184 -8.94 -7.31 11.44
C LYS A 184 -7.76 -6.35 11.32
N ALA A 185 -6.99 -6.41 10.22
CA ALA A 185 -5.85 -5.52 10.01
C ALA A 185 -6.30 -4.06 9.89
N ALA A 186 -7.31 -3.76 9.06
CA ALA A 186 -7.85 -2.42 8.93
C ALA A 186 -8.37 -1.86 10.27
N LYS A 187 -9.11 -2.68 11.03
CA LYS A 187 -9.63 -2.27 12.33
C LYS A 187 -8.53 -2.05 13.36
N ALA A 188 -7.54 -2.93 13.43
CA ALA A 188 -6.43 -2.78 14.38
C ALA A 188 -5.65 -1.48 14.14
N ILE A 189 -5.45 -1.09 12.86
CA ILE A 189 -4.85 0.19 12.52
C ILE A 189 -5.75 1.36 12.96
N GLN A 190 -7.06 1.28 12.72
CA GLN A 190 -8.03 2.30 13.15
C GLN A 190 -8.13 2.44 14.66
N ASP A 191 -7.85 1.40 15.41
CA ASP A 191 -7.85 1.42 16.87
C ASP A 191 -6.62 2.14 17.46
N ILE A 192 -5.55 2.36 16.69
CA ILE A 192 -4.41 3.17 17.15
C ILE A 192 -4.91 4.59 17.45
N PRO A 193 -4.64 5.14 18.66
CA PRO A 193 -5.06 6.49 18.99
C PRO A 193 -4.43 7.53 18.05
N GLN A 194 -5.18 8.58 17.71
CA GLN A 194 -4.71 9.66 16.85
C GLN A 194 -4.05 10.79 17.66
N PRO A 195 -3.05 11.44 17.06
CA PRO A 195 -2.31 11.05 15.85
C PRO A 195 -1.32 9.92 16.17
N PHE A 196 -1.06 9.02 15.23
CA PHE A 196 -0.17 7.87 15.42
C PHE A 196 1.21 8.29 15.95
N ARG A 197 1.77 9.38 15.44
CA ARG A 197 3.08 9.89 15.87
C ARG A 197 3.20 10.14 17.39
N ASN A 198 2.08 10.37 18.07
CA ASN A 198 2.04 10.58 19.52
C ASN A 198 1.78 9.28 20.30
N HIS A 199 1.43 8.22 19.59
CA HIS A 199 1.00 6.93 20.14
C HIS A 199 1.81 5.76 19.61
N ILE A 200 3.01 6.01 19.07
CA ILE A 200 3.91 4.99 18.50
C ILE A 200 4.07 3.77 19.43
N PRO A 201 4.31 3.91 20.75
CA PRO A 201 4.52 2.76 21.64
C PRO A 201 3.25 2.14 22.21
N SER A 202 2.06 2.45 21.66
CA SER A 202 0.81 1.95 22.20
C SER A 202 0.63 0.44 22.00
N ASN A 203 -0.21 -0.19 22.80
CA ASN A 203 -0.56 -1.60 22.63
C ASN A 203 -1.31 -1.84 21.31
N GLU A 204 -2.10 -0.86 20.88
CA GLU A 204 -2.84 -0.87 19.62
C GLU A 204 -1.88 -0.87 18.42
N THR A 205 -0.73 -0.19 18.53
CA THR A 205 0.33 -0.25 17.52
C THR A 205 0.87 -1.68 17.34
N VAL A 206 1.13 -2.37 18.45
CA VAL A 206 1.57 -3.78 18.41
C VAL A 206 0.48 -4.67 17.81
N ALA A 207 -0.77 -4.48 18.23
CA ALA A 207 -1.90 -5.25 17.69
C ALA A 207 -2.09 -5.03 16.17
N ALA A 208 -1.82 -3.82 15.67
CA ALA A 208 -1.88 -3.51 14.24
C ALA A 208 -0.75 -4.22 13.46
N MET A 209 0.48 -4.21 14.01
CA MET A 209 1.61 -4.95 13.42
C MET A 209 1.31 -6.44 13.33
N ASP A 210 0.81 -7.04 14.41
CA ASP A 210 0.46 -8.47 14.48
C ASP A 210 -0.66 -8.81 13.49
N ALA A 211 -1.67 -7.95 13.34
CA ALA A 211 -2.77 -8.17 12.42
C ALA A 211 -2.33 -8.06 10.95
N CYS A 212 -1.41 -7.15 10.61
CA CYS A 212 -0.80 -7.07 9.28
C CYS A 212 0.05 -8.30 8.97
N ALA A 213 0.85 -8.79 9.92
CA ALA A 213 1.64 -10.00 9.76
C ALA A 213 0.77 -11.25 9.57
N GLU A 214 -0.36 -11.34 10.29
CA GLU A 214 -1.33 -12.41 10.09
C GLU A 214 -1.97 -12.35 8.69
N LEU A 215 -2.34 -11.17 8.23
CA LEU A 215 -2.89 -10.96 6.87
C LEU A 215 -1.87 -11.36 5.81
N GLU A 216 -0.61 -10.88 5.91
CA GLU A 216 0.48 -11.28 5.03
C GLU A 216 0.62 -12.81 4.95
N SER A 217 0.67 -13.47 6.12
CA SER A 217 0.81 -14.92 6.20
C SER A 217 -0.34 -15.66 5.51
N ILE A 218 -1.59 -15.21 5.71
CA ILE A 218 -2.76 -15.82 5.09
C ILE A 218 -2.74 -15.64 3.57
N LEU A 219 -2.39 -14.45 3.08
CA LEU A 219 -2.30 -14.19 1.63
C LEU A 219 -1.20 -15.04 0.99
N LYS A 220 -0.04 -15.11 1.61
CA LYS A 220 1.15 -15.79 1.10
C LYS A 220 1.05 -17.32 1.21
N ASN A 221 0.71 -17.82 2.39
CA ASN A 221 0.80 -19.23 2.70
C ASN A 221 -0.50 -19.98 2.44
N ASP A 222 -1.66 -19.35 2.65
CA ASP A 222 -2.93 -20.02 2.44
C ASP A 222 -3.50 -19.73 1.05
N LEU A 223 -3.69 -18.45 0.67
CA LEU A 223 -4.33 -18.09 -0.60
C LEU A 223 -3.45 -18.47 -1.81
N LYS A 224 -2.21 -17.97 -1.86
CA LYS A 224 -1.32 -18.22 -2.99
C LYS A 224 -1.03 -19.72 -3.16
N SER A 225 -0.76 -20.42 -2.05
CA SER A 225 -0.54 -21.87 -2.08
C SER A 225 -1.80 -22.64 -2.48
N TYR A 226 -3.00 -22.19 -2.06
CA TYR A 226 -4.24 -22.82 -2.45
C TYR A 226 -4.48 -22.72 -3.96
N ILE A 227 -4.29 -21.54 -4.54
CA ILE A 227 -4.42 -21.32 -5.99
C ILE A 227 -3.40 -22.16 -6.76
N ALA A 228 -2.13 -22.15 -6.36
CA ALA A 228 -1.07 -22.91 -7.02
C ALA A 228 -1.33 -24.43 -7.01
N ASN A 229 -1.90 -24.96 -5.92
CA ASN A 229 -2.11 -26.41 -5.73
C ASN A 229 -3.46 -26.94 -6.24
N ASN A 230 -4.40 -26.09 -6.65
CA ASN A 230 -5.73 -26.50 -7.11
C ASN A 230 -5.94 -26.27 -8.61
N SER A 231 -4.95 -26.65 -9.40
CA SER A 231 -4.92 -26.44 -10.85
C SER A 231 -6.13 -26.95 -11.63
N ASN A 232 -6.81 -27.96 -11.12
CA ASN A 232 -7.95 -28.56 -11.83
C ASN A 232 -9.28 -27.82 -11.62
N ASN A 233 -9.38 -26.97 -10.59
CA ASN A 233 -10.65 -26.33 -10.18
C ASN A 233 -10.66 -24.82 -10.27
N ILE A 234 -9.55 -24.15 -9.99
CA ILE A 234 -9.50 -22.68 -9.90
C ILE A 234 -8.31 -22.07 -10.62
N ASN A 235 -7.37 -22.88 -11.07
CA ASN A 235 -6.13 -22.46 -11.69
C ASN A 235 -6.22 -22.67 -13.22
N THR A 236 -7.35 -22.32 -13.82
CA THR A 236 -7.56 -22.44 -15.27
C THR A 236 -7.91 -21.08 -15.86
N ASP A 237 -7.55 -20.87 -17.12
CA ASP A 237 -7.89 -19.65 -17.85
C ASP A 237 -9.40 -19.37 -17.82
N ALA A 238 -10.24 -20.40 -17.90
CA ALA A 238 -11.68 -20.25 -17.85
C ALA A 238 -12.19 -19.65 -16.52
N VAL A 239 -11.48 -19.89 -15.42
CA VAL A 239 -11.82 -19.40 -14.08
C VAL A 239 -11.14 -18.07 -13.79
N LEU A 240 -9.86 -17.91 -14.15
CA LEU A 240 -9.06 -16.76 -13.76
C LEU A 240 -9.09 -15.61 -14.77
N ASN A 241 -9.28 -15.85 -16.08
CA ASN A 241 -9.39 -14.78 -17.06
C ASN A 241 -10.51 -13.76 -16.76
N PRO A 242 -11.71 -14.15 -16.29
CA PRO A 242 -12.72 -13.18 -15.87
C PRO A 242 -12.25 -12.28 -14.72
N VAL A 243 -11.46 -12.83 -13.79
CA VAL A 243 -10.88 -12.06 -12.66
C VAL A 243 -9.88 -11.05 -13.18
N VAL A 244 -8.93 -11.48 -14.02
CA VAL A 244 -7.91 -10.60 -14.61
C VAL A 244 -8.56 -9.50 -15.45
N THR A 245 -9.55 -9.83 -16.27
CA THR A 245 -10.30 -8.85 -17.08
C THR A 245 -11.01 -7.83 -16.20
N GLN A 246 -11.71 -8.27 -15.16
CA GLN A 246 -12.38 -7.37 -14.21
C GLN A 246 -11.41 -6.39 -13.57
N TYR A 247 -10.21 -6.86 -13.25
CA TYR A 247 -9.19 -6.03 -12.61
C TYR A 247 -8.63 -4.94 -13.51
N VAL A 248 -8.56 -5.21 -14.82
CA VAL A 248 -8.08 -4.26 -15.82
C VAL A 248 -9.15 -3.24 -16.21
N ASP A 249 -10.41 -3.67 -16.24
CA ASP A 249 -11.54 -2.88 -16.73
C ASP A 249 -12.23 -2.05 -15.59
N ALA A 250 -11.80 -2.20 -14.32
CA ALA A 250 -12.35 -1.51 -13.14
C ALA A 250 -11.67 -0.14 -12.91
#